data_3cc4d7bbb566424013bb7c26848ce595
#
_entry.id   3cc4d7bbb566424013bb7c26848ce595
#
_cell.length_a   1.000
_cell.length_b   1.000
_cell.length_c   1.000
_cell.angle_alpha   90.00
_cell.angle_beta   90.00
_cell.angle_gamma   90.00
#
_symmetry.space_group_name_H-M   'P 1'
#
loop_
_entity.id
_entity.type
_entity.pdbx_description
1 polymer ?
#
loop_
_entity_poly.entity_id
_entity_poly.type
_entity_poly.pdbx_seq_one_letter_code
_entity_poly.pdbx_strand_id
1 'polypeptide(L)'
;MARSVGIDLGTTNSVVAVLEGGDPTVIPNAEGARTTPSVVAFSKTGEVLVGEVAKRQAVTNVDRTIRSVKRHMGTNWSVDIDGKKYTSQEISARVLQKLKRDAE
;
A
#
# COMPACT_ATOMS: atom_id res chain seq x y z
N MET A 1 -18.77 -10.39 -14.85
CA MET A 1 -17.66 -10.63 -15.77
C MET A 1 -16.34 -10.25 -15.09
N ALA A 2 -15.39 -11.14 -15.11
CA ALA A 2 -14.09 -10.87 -14.49
C ALA A 2 -13.32 -9.84 -15.31
N ARG A 3 -12.70 -8.89 -14.63
CA ARG A 3 -11.82 -7.90 -15.24
C ARG A 3 -10.37 -8.26 -14.95
N SER A 4 -9.52 -8.02 -15.94
CA SER A 4 -8.08 -8.13 -15.73
C SER A 4 -7.58 -6.83 -15.10
N VAL A 5 -6.92 -6.93 -13.97
CA VAL A 5 -6.39 -5.79 -13.22
C VAL A 5 -4.88 -5.92 -13.12
N GLY A 6 -4.18 -4.84 -13.50
CA GLY A 6 -2.75 -4.75 -13.34
C GLY A 6 -2.41 -3.87 -12.14
N ILE A 7 -1.46 -4.30 -11.33
CA ILE A 7 -0.98 -3.54 -10.19
C ILE A 7 0.51 -3.31 -10.34
N ASP A 8 0.92 -2.05 -10.29
CA ASP A 8 2.33 -1.67 -10.26
C ASP A 8 2.66 -1.21 -8.84
N LEU A 9 3.42 -2.03 -8.12
CA LEU A 9 3.89 -1.71 -6.78
C LEU A 9 5.24 -1.01 -6.88
N GLY A 10 5.21 0.31 -6.98
CA GLY A 10 6.43 1.10 -6.96
C GLY A 10 6.97 1.28 -5.55
N THR A 11 8.22 1.73 -5.42
CA THR A 11 8.83 2.00 -4.12
C THR A 11 8.18 3.17 -3.40
N THR A 12 7.69 4.14 -4.14
CA THR A 12 7.08 5.37 -3.59
C THR A 12 5.58 5.39 -3.76
N ASN A 13 5.08 4.98 -4.93
CA ASN A 13 3.66 5.00 -5.26
C ASN A 13 3.27 3.71 -5.96
N SER A 14 2.02 3.32 -5.79
CA SER A 14 1.44 2.16 -6.47
C SER A 14 0.30 2.61 -7.37
N VAL A 15 0.06 1.87 -8.44
CA VAL A 15 -0.97 2.19 -9.44
C VAL A 15 -1.76 0.93 -9.74
N VAL A 16 -3.07 1.08 -9.88
CA VAL A 16 -3.96 0.01 -10.33
C VAL A 16 -4.54 0.41 -11.69
N ALA A 17 -4.51 -0.49 -12.64
CA ALA A 17 -5.10 -0.27 -13.96
C ALA A 17 -5.98 -1.45 -14.33
N VAL A 18 -7.04 -1.18 -15.06
CA VAL A 18 -7.91 -2.19 -15.65
C VAL A 18 -7.73 -2.17 -17.16
N LEU A 19 -7.73 -3.35 -17.77
CA LEU A 19 -7.63 -3.47 -19.22
C LEU A 19 -9.03 -3.49 -19.80
N GLU A 20 -9.39 -2.41 -20.50
CA GLU A 20 -10.69 -2.28 -21.15
C GLU A 20 -10.46 -2.00 -22.65
N GLY A 21 -11.08 -2.83 -23.51
CA GLY A 21 -10.97 -2.65 -24.95
C GLY A 21 -9.55 -2.72 -25.49
N GLY A 22 -8.64 -3.38 -24.78
CA GLY A 22 -7.24 -3.49 -25.18
C GLY A 22 -6.33 -2.39 -24.65
N ASP A 23 -6.89 -1.35 -24.02
CA ASP A 23 -6.11 -0.24 -23.48
C ASP A 23 -6.16 -0.23 -21.95
N PRO A 24 -5.00 -0.05 -21.27
CA PRO A 24 -5.01 0.05 -19.81
C PRO A 24 -5.57 1.40 -19.37
N THR A 25 -6.47 1.36 -18.38
CA THR A 25 -7.05 2.55 -17.79
C THR A 25 -6.74 2.57 -16.31
N VAL A 26 -6.09 3.63 -15.84
CA VAL A 26 -5.76 3.77 -14.42
C VAL A 26 -7.04 3.97 -13.60
N ILE A 27 -7.18 3.19 -12.55
CA ILE A 27 -8.34 3.26 -11.65
C ILE A 27 -7.99 4.20 -10.48
N PRO A 28 -8.80 5.25 -10.24
CA PRO A 28 -8.62 6.07 -9.03
C PRO A 28 -8.82 5.23 -7.76
N ASN A 29 -8.06 5.54 -6.72
CA ASN A 29 -8.24 4.88 -5.43
C ASN A 29 -9.45 5.46 -4.69
N ALA A 30 -9.71 4.97 -3.47
CA ALA A 30 -10.86 5.42 -2.68
C ALA A 30 -10.82 6.92 -2.38
N GLU A 31 -9.64 7.53 -2.39
CA GLU A 31 -9.45 8.97 -2.16
C GLU A 31 -9.53 9.79 -3.45
N GLY A 32 -9.80 9.16 -4.58
CA GLY A 32 -9.93 9.82 -5.87
C GLY A 32 -8.61 10.10 -6.60
N ALA A 33 -7.49 9.62 -6.07
CA ALA A 33 -6.18 9.81 -6.69
C ALA A 33 -5.83 8.63 -7.62
N ARG A 34 -5.06 8.90 -8.66
CA ARG A 34 -4.63 7.86 -9.61
C ARG A 34 -3.45 7.04 -9.11
N THR A 35 -2.72 7.55 -8.13
CA THR A 35 -1.62 6.82 -7.49
C THR A 35 -1.91 6.68 -6.00
N THR A 36 -1.45 5.56 -5.44
CA THR A 36 -1.57 5.29 -4.01
C THR A 36 -0.16 5.28 -3.43
N PRO A 37 0.16 6.15 -2.47
CA PRO A 37 1.48 6.10 -1.83
C PRO A 37 1.73 4.73 -1.22
N SER A 38 2.93 4.19 -1.44
CA SER A 38 3.33 2.89 -0.90
C SER A 38 3.78 3.05 0.55
N VAL A 39 2.87 3.50 1.39
CA VAL A 39 3.11 3.80 2.81
C VAL A 39 2.10 3.02 3.65
N VAL A 40 2.58 2.36 4.69
CA VAL A 40 1.74 1.64 5.66
C VAL A 40 2.05 2.18 7.04
N ALA A 41 1.02 2.47 7.81
CA ALA A 41 1.17 2.95 9.18
C ALA A 41 0.24 2.19 10.12
N PHE A 42 0.67 2.08 11.35
CA PHE A 42 -0.12 1.46 12.41
C PHE A 42 -0.51 2.53 13.42
N SER A 43 -1.81 2.77 13.57
CA SER A 43 -2.28 3.77 14.51
C SER A 43 -2.13 3.27 15.95
N LYS A 44 -2.22 4.18 16.92
CA LYS A 44 -2.15 3.82 18.33
C LYS A 44 -3.31 2.94 18.78
N THR A 45 -4.40 2.96 18.02
CA THR A 45 -5.58 2.13 18.30
C THR A 45 -5.51 0.75 17.66
N GLY A 46 -4.43 0.46 16.92
CA GLY A 46 -4.24 -0.83 16.26
C GLY A 46 -4.77 -0.89 14.83
N GLU A 47 -5.26 0.19 14.28
CA GLU A 47 -5.70 0.23 12.90
C GLU A 47 -4.52 0.27 11.94
N VAL A 48 -4.67 -0.38 10.79
CA VAL A 48 -3.67 -0.36 9.74
C VAL A 48 -4.10 0.66 8.70
N LEU A 49 -3.25 1.65 8.46
CA LEU A 49 -3.48 2.70 7.48
C LEU A 49 -2.58 2.47 6.27
N VAL A 50 -3.12 2.66 5.07
CA VAL A 50 -2.37 2.45 3.83
C VAL A 50 -2.63 3.60 2.88
N GLY A 51 -1.59 4.06 2.21
CA GLY A 51 -1.68 5.06 1.16
C GLY A 51 -1.63 6.48 1.70
N GLU A 52 -2.47 7.37 1.17
CA GLU A 52 -2.44 8.78 1.48
C GLU A 52 -2.70 9.07 2.97
N VAL A 53 -3.61 8.34 3.59
CA VAL A 53 -3.90 8.49 5.02
C VAL A 53 -2.66 8.19 5.85
N ALA A 54 -1.94 7.12 5.49
CA ALA A 54 -0.70 6.75 6.17
C ALA A 54 0.37 7.82 5.97
N LYS A 55 0.48 8.36 4.77
CA LYS A 55 1.47 9.37 4.43
C LYS A 55 1.24 10.68 5.20
N ARG A 56 -0.02 11.10 5.31
CA ARG A 56 -0.38 12.36 5.99
C ARG A 56 -0.02 12.36 7.47
N GLN A 57 -0.15 11.23 8.14
CA GLN A 57 0.14 11.13 9.57
C GLN A 57 1.60 10.72 9.86
N ALA A 58 2.41 10.52 8.83
CA ALA A 58 3.79 10.02 8.99
C ALA A 58 4.64 10.94 9.88
N VAL A 59 4.44 12.25 9.80
CA VAL A 59 5.22 13.22 10.58
C VAL A 59 4.97 13.06 12.08
N THR A 60 3.73 12.75 12.46
CA THR A 60 3.35 12.62 13.87
C THR A 60 3.46 11.18 14.38
N ASN A 61 3.73 10.21 13.51
CA ASN A 61 3.74 8.79 13.85
C ASN A 61 4.89 8.06 13.14
N VAL A 62 6.08 8.65 13.17
CA VAL A 62 7.24 8.16 12.41
C VAL A 62 7.59 6.72 12.73
N ASP A 63 7.60 6.34 14.01
CA ASP A 63 8.02 5.01 14.46
C ASP A 63 7.08 3.89 14.01
N ARG A 64 5.86 4.23 13.65
CA ARG A 64 4.83 3.26 13.25
C ARG A 64 4.45 3.39 11.77
N THR A 65 5.26 4.12 10.99
CA THR A 65 5.02 4.34 9.57
C THR A 65 6.14 3.71 8.76
N ILE A 66 5.78 2.84 7.82
CA ILE A 66 6.73 2.15 6.96
C ILE A 66 6.57 2.71 5.54
N ARG A 67 7.68 3.23 4.99
CA ARG A 67 7.75 3.75 3.63
C ARG A 67 8.63 2.86 2.79
N SER A 68 8.31 2.78 1.49
CA SER A 68 9.17 2.13 0.51
C SER A 68 9.58 0.70 0.91
N VAL A 69 8.64 -0.07 1.45
CA VAL A 69 8.89 -1.43 1.92
C VAL A 69 9.45 -2.32 0.81
N LYS A 70 9.16 -2.00 -0.46
CA LYS A 70 9.65 -2.76 -1.60
C LYS A 70 11.19 -2.86 -1.63
N ARG A 71 11.89 -1.87 -1.07
CA ARG A 71 13.35 -1.88 -0.97
C ARG A 71 13.86 -2.99 -0.06
N HIS A 72 13.02 -3.49 0.83
CA HIS A 72 13.38 -4.53 1.80
C HIS A 72 12.91 -5.92 1.39
N MET A 73 12.26 -6.03 0.23
CA MET A 73 11.79 -7.32 -0.27
C MET A 73 12.99 -8.23 -0.57
N GLY A 74 12.88 -9.49 -0.17
CA GLY A 74 13.96 -10.45 -0.36
C GLY A 74 15.09 -10.36 0.68
N THR A 75 14.95 -9.49 1.68
CA THR A 75 15.91 -9.36 2.78
C THR A 75 15.30 -9.89 4.08
N ASN A 76 16.11 -9.93 5.12
CA ASN A 76 15.65 -10.32 6.47
C ASN A 76 15.06 -9.14 7.27
N TRP A 77 14.73 -8.06 6.56
CA TRP A 77 14.16 -6.86 7.20
C TRP A 77 12.83 -7.17 7.89
N SER A 78 12.65 -6.60 9.06
CA SER A 78 11.41 -6.66 9.79
C SER A 78 11.28 -5.44 10.69
N VAL A 79 10.06 -5.18 11.16
CA VAL A 79 9.79 -4.09 12.09
C VAL A 79 8.87 -4.59 13.20
N ASP A 80 9.13 -4.13 14.42
CA ASP A 80 8.30 -4.47 15.59
C ASP A 80 7.32 -3.34 15.85
N ILE A 81 6.03 -3.67 15.83
CA ILE A 81 4.94 -2.73 16.13
C ILE A 81 4.06 -3.36 17.21
N ASP A 82 3.97 -2.70 18.36
CA ASP A 82 3.15 -3.16 19.48
C ASP A 82 3.47 -4.60 19.91
N GLY A 83 4.76 -4.95 19.88
CA GLY A 83 5.20 -6.28 20.27
C GLY A 83 5.03 -7.35 19.21
N LYS A 84 4.54 -6.99 18.02
CA LYS A 84 4.38 -7.90 16.91
C LYS A 84 5.38 -7.58 15.81
N LYS A 85 6.02 -8.61 15.28
CA LYS A 85 7.02 -8.48 14.22
C LYS A 85 6.38 -8.63 12.84
N TYR A 86 6.65 -7.67 11.96
CA TYR A 86 6.14 -7.67 10.59
C TYR A 86 7.29 -7.75 9.60
N THR A 87 7.17 -8.64 8.62
CA THR A 87 8.14 -8.76 7.53
C THR A 87 7.77 -7.82 6.38
N SER A 88 8.70 -7.65 5.42
CA SER A 88 8.42 -6.83 4.24
C SER A 88 7.24 -7.40 3.43
N GLN A 89 7.14 -8.73 3.36
CA GLN A 89 6.03 -9.38 2.64
C GLN A 89 4.68 -9.08 3.31
N GLU A 90 4.63 -9.11 4.64
CA GLU A 90 3.39 -8.81 5.37
C GLU A 90 2.95 -7.36 5.16
N ILE A 91 3.90 -6.41 5.18
CA ILE A 91 3.60 -5.00 4.94
C ILE A 91 3.16 -4.78 3.49
N SER A 92 3.84 -5.40 2.52
CA SER A 92 3.45 -5.31 1.11
C SER A 92 2.06 -5.88 0.86
N ALA A 93 1.68 -6.95 1.58
CA ALA A 93 0.36 -7.53 1.46
C ALA A 93 -0.74 -6.53 1.87
N ARG A 94 -0.47 -5.65 2.82
CA ARG A 94 -1.43 -4.61 3.23
C ARG A 94 -1.67 -3.61 2.10
N VAL A 95 -0.61 -3.23 1.38
CA VAL A 95 -0.73 -2.34 0.23
C VAL A 95 -1.57 -3.00 -0.86
N LEU A 96 -1.29 -4.26 -1.17
CA LEU A 96 -2.05 -5.01 -2.18
C LEU A 96 -3.52 -5.14 -1.81
N GLN A 97 -3.83 -5.39 -0.55
CA GLN A 97 -5.21 -5.49 -0.07
C GLN A 97 -5.99 -4.20 -0.28
N LYS A 98 -5.36 -3.05 0.00
CA LYS A 98 -5.99 -1.76 -0.24
C LYS A 98 -6.24 -1.53 -1.72
N LEU A 99 -5.24 -1.79 -2.57
CA LEU A 99 -5.36 -1.60 -4.01
C LEU A 99 -6.48 -2.46 -4.58
N LYS A 100 -6.59 -3.69 -4.11
CA LYS A 100 -7.65 -4.60 -4.54
C LYS A 100 -9.03 -4.08 -4.13
N ARG A 101 -9.19 -3.61 -2.89
CA ARG A 101 -10.45 -3.04 -2.42
C ARG A 101 -10.85 -1.81 -3.21
N ASP A 102 -9.90 -0.93 -3.47
CA ASP A 102 -10.19 0.32 -4.20
C ASP A 102 -10.59 0.05 -5.65
N ALA A 103 -10.14 -1.07 -6.23
CA ALA A 103 -10.44 -1.46 -7.60
C ALA A 103 -11.78 -2.21 -7.74
N GLU A 104 -12.36 -2.67 -6.66
CA GLU A 104 -13.62 -3.42 -6.68
C GLU A 104 -14.86 -2.54 -6.90
#